data_0c61da295fc2f17515f22d87fa6d6b4a
#
_entry.id   0c61da295fc2f17515f22d87fa6d6b4a
#
_cell.length_a   1.000
_cell.length_b   1.000
_cell.length_c   1.000
_cell.angle_alpha   90.00
_cell.angle_beta   90.00
_cell.angle_gamma   90.00
#
_symmetry.space_group_name_H-M   'P 1'
#
loop_
_entity.id
_entity.type
_entity.pdbx_description
1 polymer ?
#
loop_
_entity_poly.entity_id
_entity_poly.type
_entity_poly.pdbx_seq_one_letter_code
_entity_poly.pdbx_strand_id
1 'polypeptide(L)'
;MKMKRSICLSLLTAAALLGTAHAGTTAATPHGAMNAAQVEKLTNDWPVASRDAIKYLTAKYGAPAAITADMAVWGKTGPWKRSIVFRKEVPHQFPKAHTDVMQQWLDYKAPVPKYSELAMFDGSVVVERTAGEMSARCDKEAANFLAVNLANEVATGKRTVESARKKYGEQIMEMMAKRPAPYTEKVMFDTSAPTADPDRSLPGM
;
A
#
# COMPACT_ATOMS: atom_id res chain seq x y z
N MET A 1 -2.62 21.30 92.15
CA MET A 1 -2.26 19.98 91.59
C MET A 1 -3.01 19.80 90.31
N LYS A 2 -2.42 20.15 89.16
CA LYS A 2 -3.06 20.11 87.85
C LYS A 2 -2.41 19.00 86.99
N MET A 3 -3.15 17.95 86.73
CA MET A 3 -2.77 16.85 85.88
C MET A 3 -2.90 17.27 84.40
N LYS A 4 -1.81 17.21 83.66
CA LYS A 4 -1.81 17.37 82.19
C LYS A 4 -2.06 16.01 81.53
N ARG A 5 -3.14 15.87 80.76
CA ARG A 5 -3.39 14.75 79.94
C ARG A 5 -2.72 14.95 78.58
N SER A 6 -1.77 14.07 78.23
CA SER A 6 -1.18 14.00 76.90
C SER A 6 -2.10 13.18 75.97
N ILE A 7 -2.48 13.81 74.89
CA ILE A 7 -3.22 13.12 73.80
C ILE A 7 -2.19 12.68 72.77
N CYS A 8 -2.01 11.34 72.61
CA CYS A 8 -1.26 10.78 71.53
C CYS A 8 -2.13 10.79 70.28
N LEU A 9 -1.71 11.54 69.30
CA LEU A 9 -2.33 11.55 67.94
C LEU A 9 -1.59 10.56 67.07
N SER A 10 -2.22 9.40 66.77
CA SER A 10 -1.69 8.38 65.89
C SER A 10 -1.98 8.79 64.42
N LEU A 11 -0.94 9.18 63.69
CA LEU A 11 -1.04 9.34 62.22
C LEU A 11 -1.06 7.96 61.57
N LEU A 12 -2.18 7.59 60.99
CA LEU A 12 -2.25 6.50 59.98
C LEU A 12 -1.78 7.06 58.65
N THR A 13 -0.62 6.67 58.20
CA THR A 13 -0.17 6.88 56.81
C THR A 13 -0.77 5.80 55.93
N ALA A 14 -1.75 6.15 55.12
CA ALA A 14 -2.24 5.29 54.03
C ALA A 14 -1.24 5.33 52.87
N ALA A 15 -0.50 4.24 52.67
CA ALA A 15 0.34 4.06 51.49
C ALA A 15 -0.57 3.68 50.30
N ALA A 16 -0.78 4.63 49.37
CA ALA A 16 -1.42 4.39 48.09
C ALA A 16 -0.44 3.62 47.19
N LEU A 17 -0.68 2.34 46.99
CA LEU A 17 -0.01 1.53 45.93
C LEU A 17 -0.53 1.96 44.57
N LEU A 18 0.19 2.87 43.90
CA LEU A 18 0.01 3.15 42.48
C LEU A 18 0.52 1.93 41.70
N GLY A 19 -0.38 1.04 41.34
CA GLY A 19 -0.12 -0.03 40.40
C GLY A 19 0.09 0.57 39.01
N THR A 20 1.34 0.64 38.54
CA THR A 20 1.65 0.93 37.13
C THR A 20 1.21 -0.29 36.32
N ALA A 21 0.04 -0.16 35.68
CA ALA A 21 -0.36 -1.08 34.62
C ALA A 21 0.64 -0.93 33.46
N HIS A 22 1.62 -1.81 33.40
CA HIS A 22 2.41 -2.00 32.19
C HIS A 22 1.46 -2.61 31.16
N ALA A 23 0.98 -1.80 30.21
CA ALA A 23 0.43 -2.30 28.97
C ALA A 23 1.56 -3.03 28.26
N GLY A 24 1.63 -4.35 28.48
CA GLY A 24 2.51 -5.22 27.73
C GLY A 24 2.10 -5.14 26.26
N THR A 25 2.80 -4.34 25.48
CA THR A 25 2.82 -4.51 24.03
C THR A 25 3.37 -5.89 23.77
N THR A 26 2.48 -6.87 23.59
CA THR A 26 2.86 -8.14 22.98
C THR A 26 3.30 -7.81 21.56
N ALA A 27 4.61 -7.60 21.36
CA ALA A 27 5.19 -7.63 20.04
C ALA A 27 4.74 -8.95 19.42
N ALA A 28 3.95 -8.87 18.35
CA ALA A 28 3.58 -10.04 17.57
C ALA A 28 4.89 -10.77 17.24
N THR A 29 5.03 -12.00 17.69
CA THR A 29 6.16 -12.85 17.36
C THR A 29 6.23 -12.85 15.84
N PRO A 30 7.37 -12.53 15.20
CA PRO A 30 7.46 -12.63 13.75
C PRO A 30 7.14 -14.10 13.42
N HIS A 31 6.04 -14.34 12.73
CA HIS A 31 5.79 -15.64 12.12
C HIS A 31 7.02 -15.87 11.26
N GLY A 32 7.75 -16.97 11.50
CA GLY A 32 8.98 -17.28 10.79
C GLY A 32 8.75 -17.04 9.30
N ALA A 33 9.61 -16.24 8.67
CA ALA A 33 9.44 -15.83 7.28
C ALA A 33 9.21 -17.07 6.41
N MET A 34 8.08 -17.15 5.71
CA MET A 34 7.78 -18.22 4.78
C MET A 34 8.90 -18.32 3.73
N ASN A 35 9.30 -19.52 3.36
CA ASN A 35 10.17 -19.72 2.23
C ASN A 35 9.36 -19.85 0.92
N ALA A 36 10.03 -19.75 -0.23
CA ALA A 36 9.38 -19.78 -1.54
C ALA A 36 8.55 -21.05 -1.77
N ALA A 37 9.00 -22.22 -1.30
CA ALA A 37 8.27 -23.48 -1.43
C ALA A 37 6.97 -23.51 -0.62
N GLN A 38 6.97 -22.88 0.56
CA GLN A 38 5.75 -22.73 1.37
C GLN A 38 4.75 -21.77 0.70
N VAL A 39 5.25 -20.66 0.12
CA VAL A 39 4.41 -19.73 -0.66
C VAL A 39 3.77 -20.45 -1.83
N GLU A 40 4.56 -21.19 -2.62
CA GLU A 40 4.07 -21.96 -3.77
C GLU A 40 2.99 -22.99 -3.36
N LYS A 41 3.24 -23.74 -2.29
CA LYS A 41 2.29 -24.72 -1.76
C LYS A 41 0.94 -24.09 -1.37
N LEU A 42 0.96 -22.89 -0.77
CA LEU A 42 -0.24 -22.18 -0.30
C LEU A 42 -1.02 -21.54 -1.44
N THR A 43 -0.41 -21.34 -2.59
CA THR A 43 -1.01 -20.63 -3.74
C THR A 43 -1.11 -21.48 -5.01
N ASN A 44 -0.84 -22.78 -4.94
CA ASN A 44 -0.78 -23.68 -6.09
C ASN A 44 -2.10 -23.80 -6.86
N ASP A 45 -3.23 -23.61 -6.17
CA ASP A 45 -4.60 -23.67 -6.71
C ASP A 45 -5.14 -22.30 -7.15
N TRP A 46 -4.31 -21.25 -7.10
CA TRP A 46 -4.68 -19.93 -7.58
C TRP A 46 -4.59 -19.85 -9.11
N PRO A 47 -5.31 -18.89 -9.75
CA PRO A 47 -5.19 -18.64 -11.18
C PRO A 47 -3.74 -18.35 -11.61
N VAL A 48 -3.43 -18.64 -12.88
CA VAL A 48 -2.05 -18.55 -13.40
C VAL A 48 -1.47 -17.15 -13.23
N ALA A 49 -2.22 -16.09 -13.59
CA ALA A 49 -1.72 -14.73 -13.49
C ALA A 49 -1.38 -14.35 -12.04
N SER A 50 -2.20 -14.78 -11.07
CA SER A 50 -1.94 -14.56 -9.64
C SER A 50 -0.68 -15.30 -9.17
N ARG A 51 -0.51 -16.57 -9.58
CA ARG A 51 0.69 -17.34 -9.24
C ARG A 51 1.96 -16.73 -9.82
N ASP A 52 1.92 -16.29 -11.08
CA ASP A 52 3.05 -15.63 -11.74
C ASP A 52 3.44 -14.33 -11.04
N ALA A 53 2.46 -13.52 -10.65
CA ALA A 53 2.67 -12.30 -9.88
C ALA A 53 3.29 -12.59 -8.51
N ILE A 54 2.78 -13.62 -7.78
CA ILE A 54 3.33 -14.05 -6.49
C ILE A 54 4.77 -14.52 -6.64
N LYS A 55 5.04 -15.37 -7.63
CA LYS A 55 6.38 -15.89 -7.93
C LYS A 55 7.37 -14.74 -8.22
N TYR A 56 6.94 -13.79 -9.04
CA TYR A 56 7.74 -12.61 -9.37
C TYR A 56 8.07 -11.77 -8.12
N LEU A 57 7.05 -11.40 -7.31
CA LEU A 57 7.27 -10.60 -6.09
C LEU A 57 8.10 -11.35 -5.06
N THR A 58 7.88 -12.66 -4.89
CA THR A 58 8.67 -13.51 -3.97
C THR A 58 10.14 -13.55 -4.38
N ALA A 59 10.42 -13.68 -5.67
CA ALA A 59 11.80 -13.68 -6.17
C ALA A 59 12.48 -12.32 -6.02
N LYS A 60 11.74 -11.23 -6.18
CA LYS A 60 12.28 -9.87 -6.15
C LYS A 60 12.39 -9.29 -4.74
N TYR A 61 11.41 -9.55 -3.89
CA TYR A 61 11.25 -8.88 -2.59
C TYR A 61 11.22 -9.83 -1.39
N GLY A 62 11.33 -11.13 -1.62
CA GLY A 62 11.16 -12.14 -0.59
C GLY A 62 9.70 -12.58 -0.43
N ALA A 63 9.48 -13.49 0.52
CA ALA A 63 8.14 -14.03 0.78
C ALA A 63 7.17 -12.94 1.25
N PRO A 64 5.86 -13.11 0.99
CA PRO A 64 4.84 -12.20 1.50
C PRO A 64 4.78 -12.22 3.04
N ALA A 65 4.38 -11.11 3.63
CA ALA A 65 4.16 -10.99 5.08
C ALA A 65 2.95 -11.83 5.55
N ALA A 66 1.97 -12.03 4.67
CA ALA A 66 0.80 -12.86 4.94
C ALA A 66 0.22 -13.45 3.65
N ILE A 67 -0.38 -14.65 3.77
CA ILE A 67 -1.21 -15.27 2.74
C ILE A 67 -2.54 -15.68 3.39
N THR A 68 -3.64 -15.29 2.78
CA THR A 68 -5.00 -15.69 3.13
C THR A 68 -5.58 -16.59 2.03
N ALA A 69 -6.84 -16.98 2.15
CA ALA A 69 -7.52 -17.71 1.07
C ALA A 69 -7.61 -16.91 -0.25
N ASP A 70 -7.61 -15.56 -0.17
CA ASP A 70 -7.94 -14.69 -1.30
C ASP A 70 -6.85 -13.69 -1.67
N MET A 71 -5.82 -13.50 -0.84
CA MET A 71 -4.75 -12.54 -1.11
C MET A 71 -3.40 -12.92 -0.48
N ALA A 72 -2.32 -12.54 -1.15
CA ALA A 72 -0.96 -12.53 -0.64
C ALA A 72 -0.50 -11.07 -0.48
N VAL A 73 0.07 -10.72 0.68
CA VAL A 73 0.34 -9.34 1.08
C VAL A 73 1.82 -9.15 1.38
N TRP A 74 2.43 -8.16 0.74
CA TRP A 74 3.74 -7.61 1.07
C TRP A 74 3.58 -6.24 1.72
N GLY A 75 4.36 -5.94 2.74
CA GLY A 75 4.54 -4.60 3.28
C GLY A 75 5.35 -3.71 2.34
N LYS A 76 6.15 -2.81 2.90
CA LYS A 76 7.00 -1.91 2.11
C LYS A 76 8.05 -2.69 1.31
N THR A 77 8.04 -2.52 -0.02
CA THR A 77 8.97 -3.16 -0.96
C THR A 77 9.32 -2.20 -2.10
N GLY A 78 10.60 -1.93 -2.29
CA GLY A 78 11.05 -0.94 -3.27
C GLY A 78 10.34 0.42 -3.07
N PRO A 79 9.71 1.00 -4.10
CA PRO A 79 8.97 2.26 -3.96
C PRO A 79 7.54 2.08 -3.38
N TRP A 80 7.06 0.85 -3.26
CA TRP A 80 5.70 0.56 -2.86
C TRP A 80 5.53 0.55 -1.35
N LYS A 81 4.49 1.18 -0.84
CA LYS A 81 4.06 1.09 0.58
C LYS A 81 3.61 -0.31 0.93
N ARG A 82 2.91 -0.94 0.00
CA ARG A 82 2.44 -2.33 0.05
C ARG A 82 2.14 -2.84 -1.34
N SER A 83 2.16 -4.16 -1.47
CA SER A 83 1.71 -4.89 -2.65
C SER A 83 0.76 -5.99 -2.23
N ILE A 84 -0.33 -6.17 -2.95
CA ILE A 84 -1.30 -7.25 -2.74
C ILE A 84 -1.51 -7.97 -4.07
N VAL A 85 -1.37 -9.28 -4.04
CA VAL A 85 -1.81 -10.14 -5.14
C VAL A 85 -3.10 -10.81 -4.73
N PHE A 86 -4.15 -10.63 -5.52
CA PHE A 86 -5.46 -11.22 -5.30
C PHE A 86 -5.57 -12.56 -6.02
N ARG A 87 -6.25 -13.52 -5.39
CA ARG A 87 -6.63 -14.78 -6.04
C ARG A 87 -7.66 -14.53 -7.16
N LYS A 88 -8.60 -13.61 -6.92
CA LYS A 88 -9.65 -13.24 -7.89
C LYS A 88 -9.05 -12.38 -9.00
N GLU A 89 -9.15 -12.86 -10.23
CA GLU A 89 -8.83 -12.11 -11.43
C GLU A 89 -9.95 -11.12 -11.79
N VAL A 90 -9.56 -9.92 -12.22
CA VAL A 90 -10.49 -8.91 -12.73
C VAL A 90 -10.17 -8.64 -14.20
N PRO A 91 -11.07 -8.97 -15.15
CA PRO A 91 -10.84 -8.70 -16.55
C PRO A 91 -10.66 -7.22 -16.84
N HIS A 92 -9.61 -6.86 -17.55
CA HIS A 92 -9.31 -5.50 -17.97
C HIS A 92 -8.98 -5.45 -19.48
N GLN A 93 -9.56 -4.48 -20.21
CA GLN A 93 -9.45 -4.41 -21.64
C GLN A 93 -8.43 -3.38 -22.16
N PHE A 94 -7.80 -2.61 -21.29
CA PHE A 94 -6.86 -1.56 -21.65
C PHE A 94 -5.43 -1.88 -21.18
N PRO A 95 -4.40 -1.69 -22.04
CA PRO A 95 -4.44 -1.30 -23.47
C PRO A 95 -4.82 -2.47 -24.38
N LYS A 96 -4.84 -3.68 -23.90
CA LYS A 96 -5.31 -4.92 -24.51
C LYS A 96 -5.89 -5.84 -23.43
N ALA A 97 -6.66 -6.85 -23.81
CA ALA A 97 -7.25 -7.81 -22.88
C ALA A 97 -6.19 -8.49 -21.98
N HIS A 98 -6.36 -8.41 -20.68
CA HIS A 98 -5.56 -9.07 -19.63
C HIS A 98 -6.38 -9.17 -18.34
N THR A 99 -5.81 -9.73 -17.27
CA THR A 99 -6.43 -9.77 -15.95
C THR A 99 -5.61 -8.97 -14.95
N ASP A 100 -6.30 -8.17 -14.12
CA ASP A 100 -5.72 -7.44 -13.02
C ASP A 100 -5.71 -8.30 -11.76
N VAL A 101 -4.52 -8.59 -11.22
CA VAL A 101 -4.35 -9.42 -10.03
C VAL A 101 -3.46 -8.80 -8.96
N MET A 102 -2.52 -7.91 -9.34
CA MET A 102 -1.54 -7.33 -8.44
C MET A 102 -1.74 -5.84 -8.30
N GLN A 103 -2.13 -5.37 -7.11
CA GLN A 103 -2.28 -3.96 -6.79
C GLN A 103 -1.12 -3.49 -5.92
N GLN A 104 -0.55 -2.33 -6.27
CA GLN A 104 0.60 -1.75 -5.58
C GLN A 104 0.34 -0.27 -5.28
N TRP A 105 0.67 0.16 -4.06
CA TRP A 105 0.40 1.50 -3.53
C TRP A 105 1.69 2.26 -3.30
N LEU A 106 1.65 3.56 -3.55
CA LEU A 106 2.70 4.51 -3.18
C LEU A 106 2.11 5.77 -2.56
N ASP A 107 2.93 6.55 -1.86
CA ASP A 107 2.54 7.85 -1.34
C ASP A 107 2.35 8.83 -2.50
N TYR A 108 1.17 9.45 -2.56
CA TYR A 108 0.84 10.39 -3.62
C TYR A 108 -0.32 11.31 -3.24
N LYS A 109 -0.15 12.61 -3.45
CA LYS A 109 -1.19 13.60 -3.23
C LYS A 109 -1.73 14.09 -4.57
N ALA A 110 -2.75 13.41 -5.10
CA ALA A 110 -3.39 13.84 -6.33
C ALA A 110 -4.20 15.12 -6.11
N PRO A 111 -4.15 16.10 -7.05
CA PRO A 111 -5.07 17.23 -7.01
C PRO A 111 -6.52 16.74 -7.19
N VAL A 112 -7.42 17.10 -6.25
CA VAL A 112 -8.83 16.65 -6.28
C VAL A 112 -9.53 16.90 -7.62
N PRO A 113 -9.34 18.05 -8.30
CA PRO A 113 -9.95 18.29 -9.62
C PRO A 113 -9.52 17.28 -10.70
N LYS A 114 -8.45 16.52 -10.47
CA LYS A 114 -7.91 15.53 -11.42
C LYS A 114 -8.44 14.11 -11.23
N TYR A 115 -9.24 13.85 -10.20
CA TYR A 115 -9.70 12.48 -9.88
C TYR A 115 -10.51 11.85 -11.02
N SER A 116 -11.40 12.60 -11.66
CA SER A 116 -12.16 12.12 -12.82
C SER A 116 -11.27 11.81 -14.01
N GLU A 117 -10.26 12.67 -14.28
CA GLU A 117 -9.30 12.42 -15.36
C GLU A 117 -8.46 11.18 -15.11
N LEU A 118 -8.05 10.94 -13.86
CA LEU A 118 -7.31 9.74 -13.48
C LEU A 118 -8.15 8.47 -13.67
N ALA A 119 -9.42 8.50 -13.27
CA ALA A 119 -10.35 7.40 -13.50
C ALA A 119 -10.63 7.14 -14.99
N MET A 120 -10.68 8.19 -15.81
CA MET A 120 -10.81 8.07 -17.27
C MET A 120 -9.52 7.59 -17.93
N PHE A 121 -8.36 7.89 -17.35
CA PHE A 121 -7.08 7.43 -17.86
C PHE A 121 -6.96 5.92 -17.76
N ASP A 122 -7.17 5.36 -16.55
CA ASP A 122 -7.09 3.93 -16.28
C ASP A 122 -8.00 3.57 -15.10
N GLY A 123 -8.98 2.69 -15.35
CA GLY A 123 -9.95 2.27 -14.33
C GLY A 123 -9.32 1.48 -13.17
N SER A 124 -8.09 1.02 -13.32
CA SER A 124 -7.34 0.31 -12.26
C SER A 124 -6.42 1.24 -11.45
N VAL A 125 -6.33 2.53 -11.82
CA VAL A 125 -5.67 3.56 -11.02
C VAL A 125 -6.65 4.15 -10.03
N VAL A 126 -6.31 4.09 -8.73
CA VAL A 126 -7.14 4.61 -7.64
C VAL A 126 -6.32 5.59 -6.81
N VAL A 127 -6.92 6.74 -6.50
CA VAL A 127 -6.36 7.77 -5.62
C VAL A 127 -7.23 7.92 -4.38
N GLU A 128 -6.59 8.00 -3.21
CA GLU A 128 -7.25 8.18 -1.93
C GLU A 128 -6.67 9.41 -1.23
N ARG A 129 -7.53 10.41 -0.94
CA ARG A 129 -7.09 11.70 -0.40
C ARG A 129 -6.68 11.62 1.06
N THR A 130 -7.44 10.91 1.89
CA THR A 130 -7.20 10.82 3.32
C THR A 130 -5.90 10.07 3.63
N ALA A 131 -5.69 8.91 2.99
CA ALA A 131 -4.44 8.16 3.12
C ALA A 131 -3.27 8.79 2.35
N GLY A 132 -3.55 9.70 1.42
CA GLY A 132 -2.54 10.33 0.57
C GLY A 132 -1.81 9.30 -0.30
N GLU A 133 -2.58 8.47 -0.99
CA GLU A 133 -2.07 7.34 -1.74
C GLU A 133 -2.59 7.30 -3.17
N MET A 134 -1.78 6.74 -4.05
CA MET A 134 -2.20 6.25 -5.36
C MET A 134 -1.85 4.78 -5.48
N SER A 135 -2.72 4.01 -6.11
CA SER A 135 -2.43 2.62 -6.48
C SER A 135 -2.72 2.37 -7.95
N ALA A 136 -2.04 1.36 -8.49
CA ALA A 136 -2.36 0.77 -9.79
C ALA A 136 -2.50 -0.74 -9.63
N ARG A 137 -3.39 -1.35 -10.42
CA ARG A 137 -3.56 -2.80 -10.44
C ARG A 137 -3.43 -3.33 -11.85
N CYS A 138 -2.54 -4.33 -12.04
CA CYS A 138 -2.30 -5.02 -13.29
C CYS A 138 -1.82 -6.47 -13.03
N ASP A 139 -1.44 -7.21 -14.06
CA ASP A 139 -0.82 -8.54 -13.94
C ASP A 139 0.70 -8.45 -13.63
N LYS A 140 1.35 -7.32 -13.91
CA LYS A 140 2.80 -7.12 -13.79
C LYS A 140 3.17 -5.80 -13.12
N GLU A 141 4.21 -5.82 -12.29
CA GLU A 141 4.76 -4.62 -11.68
C GLU A 141 5.23 -3.58 -12.72
N ALA A 142 5.79 -4.04 -13.84
CA ALA A 142 6.19 -3.16 -14.93
C ALA A 142 5.01 -2.32 -15.47
N ALA A 143 3.82 -2.92 -15.56
CA ALA A 143 2.62 -2.20 -15.97
C ALA A 143 2.10 -1.27 -14.85
N ASN A 144 2.26 -1.65 -13.58
CA ASN A 144 1.96 -0.75 -12.45
C ASN A 144 2.88 0.48 -12.44
N PHE A 145 4.19 0.32 -12.70
CA PHE A 145 5.10 1.47 -12.88
C PHE A 145 4.62 2.38 -14.02
N LEU A 146 4.27 1.80 -15.17
CA LEU A 146 3.77 2.55 -16.31
C LEU A 146 2.50 3.32 -15.96
N ALA A 147 1.55 2.68 -15.30
CA ALA A 147 0.28 3.27 -14.90
C ALA A 147 0.49 4.47 -13.95
N VAL A 148 1.27 4.31 -12.87
CA VAL A 148 1.47 5.41 -11.90
C VAL A 148 2.30 6.55 -12.48
N ASN A 149 3.28 6.27 -13.35
CA ASN A 149 4.05 7.32 -14.03
C ASN A 149 3.17 8.19 -14.94
N LEU A 150 2.31 7.56 -15.75
CA LEU A 150 1.40 8.29 -16.62
C LEU A 150 0.25 8.95 -15.85
N ALA A 151 -0.24 8.32 -14.78
CA ALA A 151 -1.20 8.94 -13.87
C ALA A 151 -0.63 10.24 -13.26
N ASN A 152 0.63 10.24 -12.85
CA ASN A 152 1.30 11.47 -12.39
C ASN A 152 1.36 12.54 -13.50
N GLU A 153 1.63 12.18 -14.74
CA GLU A 153 1.66 13.13 -15.85
C GLU A 153 0.26 13.72 -16.15
N VAL A 154 -0.82 12.94 -15.98
CA VAL A 154 -2.20 13.43 -16.06
C VAL A 154 -2.52 14.34 -14.88
N ALA A 155 -2.20 13.93 -13.66
CA ALA A 155 -2.47 14.69 -12.44
C ALA A 155 -1.76 16.06 -12.43
N THR A 156 -0.55 16.12 -12.97
CA THR A 156 0.24 17.36 -13.07
C THR A 156 -0.07 18.20 -14.33
N GLY A 157 -0.98 17.73 -15.20
CA GLY A 157 -1.34 18.40 -16.43
C GLY A 157 -0.28 18.31 -17.55
N LYS A 158 0.76 17.50 -17.37
CA LYS A 158 1.79 17.27 -18.39
C LYS A 158 1.24 16.52 -19.60
N ARG A 159 0.21 15.69 -19.40
CA ARG A 159 -0.51 14.97 -20.47
C ARG A 159 -2.01 15.09 -20.29
N THR A 160 -2.72 15.07 -21.41
CA THR A 160 -4.16 14.77 -21.42
C THR A 160 -4.38 13.28 -21.22
N VAL A 161 -5.58 12.87 -20.83
CA VAL A 161 -6.01 11.48 -20.73
C VAL A 161 -5.72 10.71 -22.04
N GLU A 162 -6.10 11.27 -23.17
CA GLU A 162 -5.88 10.66 -24.48
C GLU A 162 -4.39 10.45 -24.78
N SER A 163 -3.56 11.48 -24.56
CA SER A 163 -2.11 11.41 -24.77
C SER A 163 -1.45 10.40 -23.84
N ALA A 164 -1.93 10.28 -22.59
CA ALA A 164 -1.42 9.31 -21.63
C ALA A 164 -1.78 7.87 -22.07
N ARG A 165 -3.02 7.64 -22.49
CA ARG A 165 -3.48 6.34 -23.00
C ARG A 165 -2.70 5.90 -24.25
N LYS A 166 -2.45 6.80 -25.18
CA LYS A 166 -1.61 6.55 -26.35
C LYS A 166 -0.19 6.15 -25.93
N LYS A 167 0.42 6.94 -25.02
CA LYS A 167 1.76 6.67 -24.51
C LYS A 167 1.84 5.32 -23.77
N TYR A 168 0.78 4.94 -23.05
CA TYR A 168 0.67 3.65 -22.41
C TYR A 168 0.80 2.52 -23.45
N GLY A 169 0.01 2.55 -24.51
CA GLY A 169 0.07 1.56 -25.58
C GLY A 169 1.45 1.46 -26.23
N GLU A 170 2.09 2.61 -26.51
CA GLU A 170 3.47 2.67 -27.05
C GLU A 170 4.46 1.94 -26.12
N GLN A 171 4.43 2.21 -24.82
CA GLN A 171 5.36 1.61 -23.85
C GLN A 171 5.13 0.09 -23.70
N ILE A 172 3.88 -0.35 -23.74
CA ILE A 172 3.57 -1.81 -23.73
C ILE A 172 4.12 -2.47 -25.00
N MET A 173 3.97 -1.85 -26.17
CA MET A 173 4.52 -2.39 -27.43
C MET A 173 6.05 -2.47 -27.39
N GLU A 174 6.73 -1.43 -26.86
CA GLU A 174 8.19 -1.43 -26.70
C GLU A 174 8.63 -2.56 -25.75
N MET A 175 8.00 -2.68 -24.59
CA MET A 175 8.28 -3.73 -23.62
C MET A 175 8.10 -5.13 -24.23
N MET A 176 7.01 -5.37 -24.96
CA MET A 176 6.75 -6.65 -25.63
C MET A 176 7.79 -6.95 -26.71
N ALA A 177 8.27 -5.96 -27.41
CA ALA A 177 9.32 -6.05 -28.42
C ALA A 177 10.73 -6.12 -27.82
N LYS A 178 10.86 -6.16 -26.48
CA LYS A 178 12.13 -6.12 -25.74
C LYS A 178 12.99 -4.90 -26.09
N ARG A 179 12.36 -3.77 -26.39
CA ARG A 179 12.99 -2.47 -26.58
C ARG A 179 12.87 -1.63 -25.32
N PRO A 180 13.69 -0.54 -25.19
CA PRO A 180 13.61 0.32 -24.02
C PRO A 180 12.23 0.89 -23.76
N ALA A 181 11.69 0.65 -22.57
CA ALA A 181 10.38 1.12 -22.12
C ALA A 181 10.49 1.76 -20.71
N PRO A 182 11.14 2.93 -20.61
CA PRO A 182 11.60 3.46 -19.31
C PRO A 182 10.46 3.70 -18.29
N TYR A 183 9.24 3.93 -18.77
CA TYR A 183 8.08 4.08 -17.86
C TYR A 183 7.69 2.79 -17.13
N THR A 184 8.18 1.63 -17.60
CA THR A 184 7.88 0.32 -17.01
C THR A 184 8.94 -0.16 -16.01
N GLU A 185 10.02 0.61 -15.81
CA GLU A 185 11.19 0.15 -15.06
C GLU A 185 11.18 0.62 -13.60
N LYS A 186 10.68 1.84 -13.35
CA LYS A 186 10.67 2.46 -12.02
C LYS A 186 9.68 3.62 -11.93
N VAL A 187 9.42 4.11 -10.72
CA VAL A 187 8.73 5.38 -10.49
C VAL A 187 9.63 6.53 -10.95
N MET A 188 9.11 7.45 -11.76
CA MET A 188 9.85 8.54 -12.42
C MET A 188 9.55 9.91 -11.80
N PHE A 189 8.88 9.98 -10.68
CA PHE A 189 8.55 11.21 -9.96
C PHE A 189 8.88 11.06 -8.47
N ASP A 190 8.96 12.18 -7.77
CA ASP A 190 9.25 12.18 -6.34
C ASP A 190 8.01 11.76 -5.53
N THR A 191 8.20 10.81 -4.62
CA THR A 191 7.19 10.30 -3.68
C THR A 191 7.50 10.68 -2.24
N SER A 192 8.48 11.55 -1.99
CA SER A 192 8.91 11.96 -0.64
C SER A 192 8.06 13.08 -0.04
N ALA A 193 7.24 13.75 -0.84
CA ALA A 193 6.41 14.86 -0.37
C ALA A 193 5.37 14.38 0.67
N PRO A 194 5.09 15.17 1.73
CA PRO A 194 4.06 14.83 2.70
C PRO A 194 2.68 14.67 2.05
N THR A 195 2.02 13.57 2.33
CA THR A 195 0.68 13.24 1.79
C THR A 195 -0.41 13.21 2.86
N ALA A 196 -0.14 13.78 4.05
CA ALA A 196 -1.09 13.82 5.15
C ALA A 196 -2.46 14.38 4.76
N ASP A 197 -3.50 13.90 5.44
CA ASP A 197 -4.88 14.34 5.26
C ASP A 197 -4.98 15.87 5.35
N PRO A 198 -5.50 16.55 4.34
CA PRO A 198 -5.68 18.01 4.35
C PRO A 198 -6.91 18.47 5.14
N ASP A 199 -7.78 17.56 5.56
CA ASP A 199 -9.03 17.91 6.23
C ASP A 199 -8.81 18.49 7.63
N ARG A 200 -9.80 19.22 8.11
CA ARG A 200 -9.85 19.77 9.46
C ARG A 200 -11.17 19.35 10.11
N SER A 201 -11.12 19.09 11.41
CA SER A 201 -12.35 18.85 12.18
C SER A 201 -13.32 20.01 12.04
N LEU A 202 -14.61 19.70 12.03
CA LEU A 202 -15.64 20.75 12.06
C LEU A 202 -15.58 21.50 13.40
N PRO A 203 -15.86 22.82 13.41
CA PRO A 203 -15.88 23.59 14.64
C PRO A 203 -16.84 22.97 15.67
N GLY A 204 -16.35 22.75 16.90
CA GLY A 204 -17.16 22.20 17.98
C GLY A 204 -17.32 20.67 18.01
N MET A 205 -16.59 19.94 17.17
CA MET A 205 -16.56 18.46 17.18
C MET A 205 -15.20 17.94 17.65
#